data_98441b158698676722f76c9c1a878287
#
_entry.id   98441b158698676722f76c9c1a878287
#
_cell.length_a   1.000
_cell.length_b   1.000
_cell.length_c   1.000
_cell.angle_alpha   90.00
_cell.angle_beta   90.00
_cell.angle_gamma   90.00
#
_symmetry.space_group_name_H-M   'P 1'
#
loop_
_entity.id
_entity.type
_entity.pdbx_description
1 polymer ?
#
loop_
_entity_poly.entity_id
_entity_poly.type
_entity_poly.pdbx_seq_one_letter_code
_entity_poly.pdbx_strand_id
1 'polypeptide(L)'
;VLVEKNPALGGRTSQLYRYFPKLCHPTCGLEINLRRLKNNPRVRVLTLAEVTGIEGSTGNYTASIKIKPRYVNENCTACGDCERAVDMKVDDPFNYNLGQHKAAFLPNVMAYPQRYVLDPAIIGTADADKAKAACKYGAIDLDMKEETIQVKAGAVVWATGWQPYDAAKIQPYGYGRFKNVITSVEFERLADIHGPTGGKILRPSDGKEAKNI
;
A
#
# COMPACT_ATOMS: atom_id res chain seq x y z
N VAL A 1 -10.00 -17.07 -3.40
CA VAL A 1 -9.26 -15.91 -3.92
C VAL A 1 -9.45 -14.75 -2.96
N LEU A 2 -8.38 -14.03 -2.62
CA LEU A 2 -8.39 -12.78 -1.85
C LEU A 2 -8.02 -11.64 -2.81
N VAL A 3 -8.85 -10.60 -2.86
CA VAL A 3 -8.67 -9.44 -3.76
C VAL A 3 -8.38 -8.22 -2.91
N GLU A 4 -7.27 -7.54 -3.19
CA GLU A 4 -6.82 -6.33 -2.49
C GLU A 4 -6.45 -5.26 -3.52
N LYS A 5 -7.03 -4.07 -3.38
CA LYS A 5 -6.76 -2.95 -4.31
C LYS A 5 -5.38 -2.33 -4.14
N ASN A 6 -4.82 -2.40 -2.93
CA ASN A 6 -3.49 -1.90 -2.64
C ASN A 6 -2.40 -2.88 -3.12
N PRO A 7 -1.16 -2.44 -3.25
CA PRO A 7 -0.06 -3.31 -3.67
C PRO A 7 0.35 -4.37 -2.63
N ALA A 8 -0.14 -4.28 -1.39
CA ALA A 8 0.11 -5.24 -0.32
C ALA A 8 -1.11 -5.42 0.57
N LEU A 9 -1.20 -6.58 1.21
CA LEU A 9 -2.20 -6.87 2.23
C LEU A 9 -1.92 -6.10 3.52
N GLY A 10 -2.97 -5.94 4.34
CA GLY A 10 -2.88 -5.33 5.68
C GLY A 10 -3.82 -4.13 5.84
N GLY A 11 -4.20 -3.50 4.74
CA GLY A 11 -5.15 -2.37 4.73
C GLY A 11 -4.80 -1.30 5.77
N ARG A 12 -5.81 -0.72 6.39
CA ARG A 12 -5.65 0.32 7.41
C ARG A 12 -4.91 -0.14 8.67
N THR A 13 -5.00 -1.44 9.01
CA THR A 13 -4.28 -1.98 10.16
C THR A 13 -2.77 -1.82 10.02
N SER A 14 -2.23 -1.99 8.80
CA SER A 14 -0.79 -1.80 8.56
C SER A 14 -0.32 -0.34 8.65
N GLN A 15 -1.26 0.61 8.65
CA GLN A 15 -0.98 2.04 8.76
C GLN A 15 -1.04 2.57 10.19
N LEU A 16 -1.52 1.77 11.17
CA LEU A 16 -1.55 2.17 12.57
C LEU A 16 -0.16 2.04 13.20
N TYR A 17 0.16 2.92 14.15
CA TYR A 17 1.40 2.87 14.91
C TYR A 17 1.29 1.86 16.05
N ARG A 18 0.29 2.03 16.91
CA ARG A 18 -0.02 1.13 18.01
C ARG A 18 -1.52 1.03 18.19
N TYR A 19 -2.03 -0.14 18.54
CA TYR A 19 -3.45 -0.25 18.81
C TYR A 19 -3.77 -0.86 20.17
N PHE A 20 -4.80 -0.31 20.72
CA PHE A 20 -5.36 -0.69 22.02
C PHE A 20 -5.83 -2.16 22.00
N PRO A 21 -5.73 -2.90 23.09
CA PRO A 21 -5.25 -2.46 24.41
C PRO A 21 -3.74 -2.71 24.66
N LYS A 22 -3.10 -3.55 23.85
CA LYS A 22 -1.70 -3.98 24.07
C LYS A 22 -0.66 -2.93 23.68
N LEU A 23 -1.04 -1.92 22.94
CA LEU A 23 -0.17 -0.87 22.40
C LEU A 23 1.03 -1.43 21.60
N CYS A 24 0.89 -2.61 21.03
CA CYS A 24 1.89 -3.16 20.16
C CYS A 24 1.66 -2.71 18.70
N HIS A 25 2.75 -2.72 17.94
CA HIS A 25 2.68 -2.40 16.51
C HIS A 25 1.82 -3.44 15.78
N PRO A 26 1.02 -3.03 14.78
CA PRO A 26 0.13 -3.92 14.02
C PRO A 26 0.81 -5.10 13.36
N THR A 27 2.10 -4.97 13.02
CA THR A 27 2.90 -6.04 12.40
C THR A 27 2.92 -7.32 13.24
N CYS A 28 2.80 -7.22 14.57
CA CYS A 28 2.78 -8.38 15.46
C CYS A 28 1.65 -9.37 15.12
N GLY A 29 0.44 -8.87 14.90
CA GLY A 29 -0.70 -9.70 14.50
C GLY A 29 -0.73 -10.02 13.01
N LEU A 30 -0.33 -9.05 12.19
CA LEU A 30 -0.31 -9.21 10.73
C LEU A 30 0.69 -10.30 10.30
N GLU A 31 1.88 -10.37 10.88
CA GLU A 31 2.88 -11.37 10.55
C GLU A 31 2.33 -12.79 10.63
N ILE A 32 1.63 -13.12 11.71
CA ILE A 32 1.05 -14.45 11.90
C ILE A 32 0.03 -14.76 10.80
N ASN A 33 -0.85 -13.81 10.48
CA ASN A 33 -1.88 -13.99 9.46
C ASN A 33 -1.28 -14.06 8.05
N LEU A 34 -0.33 -13.21 7.72
CA LEU A 34 0.36 -13.24 6.43
C LEU A 34 1.15 -14.54 6.22
N ARG A 35 1.80 -15.07 7.27
CA ARG A 35 2.47 -16.36 7.26
C ARG A 35 1.49 -17.50 7.00
N ARG A 36 0.31 -17.49 7.64
CA ARG A 36 -0.76 -18.47 7.40
C ARG A 36 -1.25 -18.42 5.96
N LEU A 37 -1.47 -17.23 5.41
CA LEU A 37 -1.87 -17.05 4.00
C LEU A 37 -0.79 -17.57 3.04
N LYS A 38 0.46 -17.18 3.26
CA LYS A 38 1.61 -17.60 2.44
C LYS A 38 1.76 -19.12 2.38
N ASN A 39 1.55 -19.80 3.50
CA ASN A 39 1.73 -21.24 3.62
C ASN A 39 0.49 -22.06 3.23
N ASN A 40 -0.61 -21.40 2.85
CA ASN A 40 -1.83 -22.08 2.45
C ASN A 40 -1.95 -22.14 0.91
N PRO A 41 -1.70 -23.31 0.28
CA PRO A 41 -1.75 -23.43 -1.18
C PRO A 41 -3.14 -23.25 -1.77
N ARG A 42 -4.19 -23.25 -0.93
CA ARG A 42 -5.58 -23.02 -1.36
C ARG A 42 -5.92 -21.54 -1.46
N VAL A 43 -5.05 -20.63 -0.99
CA VAL A 43 -5.29 -19.19 -1.03
C VAL A 43 -4.50 -18.56 -2.17
N ARG A 44 -5.22 -17.98 -3.12
CA ARG A 44 -4.64 -17.12 -4.15
C ARG A 44 -4.86 -15.66 -3.77
N VAL A 45 -3.80 -14.89 -3.68
CA VAL A 45 -3.85 -13.45 -3.37
C VAL A 45 -3.61 -12.65 -4.64
N LEU A 46 -4.52 -11.73 -4.93
CA LEU A 46 -4.43 -10.76 -6.01
C LEU A 46 -4.34 -9.37 -5.39
N THR A 47 -3.22 -8.71 -5.57
CA THR A 47 -2.99 -7.31 -5.15
C THR A 47 -3.02 -6.38 -6.36
N LEU A 48 -3.18 -5.07 -6.15
CA LEU A 48 -3.49 -4.09 -7.20
C LEU A 48 -4.75 -4.49 -7.99
N ALA A 49 -5.67 -5.19 -7.33
CA ALA A 49 -6.81 -5.85 -7.94
C ALA A 49 -8.13 -5.33 -7.36
N GLU A 50 -9.12 -5.13 -8.21
CA GLU A 50 -10.43 -4.60 -7.86
C GLU A 50 -11.53 -5.44 -8.50
N VAL A 51 -12.59 -5.74 -7.73
CA VAL A 51 -13.79 -6.40 -8.27
C VAL A 51 -14.60 -5.35 -9.02
N THR A 52 -14.77 -5.52 -10.31
CA THR A 52 -15.51 -4.60 -11.20
C THR A 52 -16.93 -5.04 -11.47
N GLY A 53 -17.25 -6.31 -11.25
CA GLY A 53 -18.58 -6.84 -11.42
C GLY A 53 -18.74 -8.20 -10.76
N ILE A 54 -19.96 -8.51 -10.34
CA ILE A 54 -20.36 -9.83 -9.83
C ILE A 54 -21.68 -10.19 -10.47
N GLU A 55 -21.74 -11.35 -11.09
CA GLU A 55 -22.92 -11.90 -11.73
C GLU A 55 -23.24 -13.28 -11.14
N GLY A 56 -24.47 -13.75 -11.35
CA GLY A 56 -24.93 -15.06 -10.91
C GLY A 56 -25.78 -15.03 -9.64
N SER A 57 -25.83 -16.15 -8.94
CA SER A 57 -26.67 -16.36 -7.75
C SER A 57 -25.93 -17.15 -6.69
N THR A 58 -26.53 -17.32 -5.52
CA THR A 58 -25.96 -18.08 -4.40
C THR A 58 -25.48 -19.46 -4.86
N GLY A 59 -24.22 -19.76 -4.56
CA GLY A 59 -23.55 -21.00 -4.96
C GLY A 59 -22.89 -20.95 -6.35
N ASN A 60 -23.18 -19.96 -7.19
CA ASN A 60 -22.69 -19.87 -8.57
C ASN A 60 -22.47 -18.41 -9.02
N TYR A 61 -21.53 -17.73 -8.37
CA TYR A 61 -21.13 -16.39 -8.74
C TYR A 61 -19.96 -16.40 -9.73
N THR A 62 -19.92 -15.39 -10.60
CA THR A 62 -18.76 -15.06 -11.43
C THR A 62 -18.35 -13.63 -11.12
N ALA A 63 -17.15 -13.46 -10.56
CA ALA A 63 -16.60 -12.14 -10.28
C ALA A 63 -15.59 -11.73 -11.36
N SER A 64 -15.78 -10.54 -11.93
CA SER A 64 -14.84 -9.90 -12.83
C SER A 64 -13.85 -9.09 -11.99
N ILE A 65 -12.55 -9.37 -12.13
CA ILE A 65 -11.49 -8.76 -11.33
C ILE A 65 -10.50 -8.10 -12.28
N LYS A 66 -10.36 -6.80 -12.13
CA LYS A 66 -9.40 -5.97 -12.85
C LYS A 66 -8.10 -5.88 -12.04
N ILE A 67 -6.95 -6.18 -12.66
CA ILE A 67 -5.64 -6.18 -12.04
C ILE A 67 -4.77 -5.14 -12.74
N LYS A 68 -4.27 -4.18 -11.97
CA LYS A 68 -3.35 -3.14 -12.46
C LYS A 68 -1.91 -3.67 -12.52
N PRO A 69 -1.09 -3.19 -13.47
CA PRO A 69 0.30 -3.61 -13.57
C PRO A 69 1.10 -3.17 -12.34
N ARG A 70 1.91 -4.07 -11.82
CA ARG A 70 2.90 -3.81 -10.77
C ARG A 70 4.25 -3.38 -11.36
N TYR A 71 4.50 -3.71 -12.63
CA TYR A 71 5.77 -3.62 -13.35
C TYR A 71 6.92 -4.38 -12.70
N VAL A 72 6.63 -5.25 -11.74
CA VAL A 72 7.58 -6.13 -11.06
C VAL A 72 6.97 -7.52 -10.92
N ASN A 73 7.58 -8.52 -11.54
CA ASN A 73 7.12 -9.89 -11.57
C ASN A 73 7.55 -10.71 -10.33
N GLU A 74 7.29 -12.01 -10.34
CA GLU A 74 7.49 -12.90 -9.19
C GLU A 74 8.95 -13.20 -8.88
N ASN A 75 9.88 -12.90 -9.79
CA ASN A 75 11.32 -13.06 -9.56
C ASN A 75 11.91 -12.03 -8.57
N CYS A 76 11.10 -11.06 -8.13
CA CYS A 76 11.54 -10.03 -7.21
C CYS A 76 11.89 -10.61 -5.83
N THR A 77 13.10 -10.39 -5.38
CA THR A 77 13.62 -10.81 -4.07
C THR A 77 13.57 -9.70 -3.01
N ALA A 78 12.96 -8.56 -3.33
CA ALA A 78 12.91 -7.37 -2.49
C ALA A 78 14.30 -6.84 -2.05
N CYS A 79 15.32 -6.94 -2.90
CA CYS A 79 16.70 -6.54 -2.59
C CYS A 79 16.91 -5.01 -2.53
N GLY A 80 16.00 -4.20 -3.07
CA GLY A 80 16.09 -2.74 -3.05
C GLY A 80 16.97 -2.11 -4.13
N ASP A 81 17.59 -2.88 -5.03
CA ASP A 81 18.49 -2.34 -6.05
C ASP A 81 17.77 -1.34 -6.97
N CYS A 82 16.53 -1.65 -7.38
CA CYS A 82 15.73 -0.76 -8.20
C CYS A 82 15.38 0.56 -7.52
N GLU A 83 15.06 0.53 -6.22
CA GLU A 83 14.80 1.74 -5.43
C GLU A 83 16.05 2.62 -5.33
N ARG A 84 17.23 2.02 -5.11
CA ARG A 84 18.50 2.77 -5.05
C ARG A 84 18.83 3.46 -6.37
N ALA A 85 18.50 2.84 -7.50
CA ALA A 85 18.80 3.33 -8.84
C ALA A 85 17.89 4.46 -9.32
N VAL A 86 16.69 4.60 -8.74
CA VAL A 86 15.68 5.59 -9.12
C VAL A 86 15.84 6.87 -8.32
N ASP A 87 15.74 8.02 -8.98
CA ASP A 87 15.78 9.35 -8.34
C ASP A 87 14.37 9.97 -8.23
N MET A 88 13.48 9.62 -9.15
CA MET A 88 12.10 10.13 -9.19
C MET A 88 11.36 9.82 -7.91
N LYS A 89 10.70 10.84 -7.35
CA LYS A 89 9.86 10.74 -6.17
C LYS A 89 8.40 10.95 -6.54
N VAL A 90 7.52 10.25 -5.84
CA VAL A 90 6.06 10.36 -5.96
C VAL A 90 5.46 10.51 -4.57
N ASP A 91 4.23 10.98 -4.50
CA ASP A 91 3.51 11.08 -3.24
C ASP A 91 3.32 9.70 -2.61
N ASP A 92 3.28 9.66 -1.29
CA ASP A 92 3.16 8.43 -0.51
C ASP A 92 1.75 8.24 0.08
N PRO A 93 0.84 7.58 -0.66
CA PRO A 93 -0.53 7.35 -0.18
C PRO A 93 -0.61 6.46 1.06
N PHE A 94 0.39 5.58 1.27
CA PHE A 94 0.44 4.76 2.47
C PHE A 94 0.61 5.62 3.73
N ASN A 95 1.35 6.71 3.62
CA ASN A 95 1.55 7.69 4.67
C ASN A 95 0.65 8.93 4.53
N TYR A 96 -0.52 8.80 3.89
CA TYR A 96 -1.49 9.89 3.67
C TYR A 96 -0.89 11.12 2.99
N ASN A 97 0.09 10.93 2.12
CA ASN A 97 0.83 11.99 1.40
C ASN A 97 1.53 12.99 2.33
N LEU A 98 1.86 12.58 3.56
CA LEU A 98 2.67 13.37 4.50
C LEU A 98 4.15 13.42 4.11
N GLY A 99 4.55 12.67 3.09
CA GLY A 99 5.88 12.60 2.55
C GLY A 99 5.86 12.07 1.12
N GLN A 100 7.05 11.84 0.58
CA GLN A 100 7.25 11.23 -0.72
C GLN A 100 8.15 10.00 -0.59
N HIS A 101 7.95 9.01 -1.43
CA HIS A 101 8.87 7.90 -1.61
C HIS A 101 9.39 7.87 -3.06
N LYS A 102 10.39 7.04 -3.32
CA LYS A 102 10.87 6.83 -4.68
C LYS A 102 9.82 6.12 -5.54
N ALA A 103 9.82 6.38 -6.84
CA ALA A 103 8.87 5.76 -7.77
C ALA A 103 9.07 4.23 -7.92
N ALA A 104 10.18 3.68 -7.45
CA ALA A 104 10.36 2.24 -7.19
C ALA A 104 10.36 2.04 -5.67
N PHE A 105 9.36 1.34 -5.12
CA PHE A 105 9.17 1.26 -3.67
C PHE A 105 8.65 -0.10 -3.20
N LEU A 106 8.95 -0.44 -1.95
CA LEU A 106 8.28 -1.51 -1.23
C LEU A 106 7.08 -0.90 -0.47
N PRO A 107 5.84 -1.41 -0.61
CA PRO A 107 4.64 -0.77 -0.04
C PRO A 107 4.72 -0.49 1.47
N ASN A 108 5.33 -1.40 2.22
CA ASN A 108 5.68 -1.24 3.63
C ASN A 108 6.67 -2.36 4.01
N VAL A 109 7.29 -2.26 5.20
CA VAL A 109 8.30 -3.23 5.66
C VAL A 109 7.78 -4.65 5.82
N MET A 110 6.47 -4.82 6.04
CA MET A 110 5.80 -6.12 6.18
C MET A 110 4.92 -6.47 4.98
N ALA A 111 5.19 -5.84 3.83
CA ALA A 111 4.39 -6.04 2.63
C ALA A 111 4.26 -7.53 2.26
N TYR A 112 3.04 -7.97 2.00
CA TYR A 112 2.77 -9.26 1.38
C TYR A 112 1.85 -9.07 0.16
N PRO A 113 2.26 -9.46 -1.04
CA PRO A 113 3.57 -10.08 -1.37
C PRO A 113 4.74 -9.13 -1.09
N GLN A 114 5.87 -9.67 -0.62
CA GLN A 114 7.09 -8.91 -0.39
C GLN A 114 7.81 -8.67 -1.73
N ARG A 115 7.30 -7.71 -2.46
CA ARG A 115 7.68 -7.43 -3.85
C ARG A 115 7.56 -5.93 -4.09
N TYR A 116 8.57 -5.38 -4.75
CA TYR A 116 8.58 -3.98 -5.15
C TYR A 116 7.42 -3.63 -6.08
N VAL A 117 7.18 -2.35 -6.21
CA VAL A 117 6.22 -1.75 -7.16
C VAL A 117 6.96 -0.64 -7.89
N LEU A 118 6.72 -0.48 -9.17
CA LEU A 118 7.04 0.76 -9.87
C LEU A 118 5.75 1.59 -10.01
N ASP A 119 5.84 2.86 -9.63
CA ASP A 119 4.74 3.79 -9.84
C ASP A 119 4.53 3.98 -11.36
N PRO A 120 3.29 4.01 -11.85
CA PRO A 120 3.03 4.22 -13.28
C PRO A 120 3.67 5.49 -13.86
N ALA A 121 3.88 6.52 -13.04
CA ALA A 121 4.50 7.77 -13.47
C ALA A 121 5.95 7.62 -13.96
N ILE A 122 6.65 6.54 -13.54
CA ILE A 122 8.04 6.30 -13.98
C ILE A 122 8.10 5.74 -15.42
N ILE A 123 7.00 5.16 -15.91
CA ILE A 123 6.99 4.46 -17.19
C ILE A 123 7.31 5.43 -18.34
N GLY A 124 8.25 5.04 -19.19
CA GLY A 124 8.73 5.88 -20.29
C GLY A 124 9.76 6.94 -19.89
N THR A 125 10.23 6.92 -18.64
CA THR A 125 11.31 7.81 -18.17
C THR A 125 12.65 7.08 -18.09
N ALA A 126 13.76 7.84 -18.04
CA ALA A 126 15.10 7.28 -17.85
C ALA A 126 15.23 6.51 -16.52
N ASP A 127 14.45 6.85 -15.50
CA ASP A 127 14.45 6.18 -14.21
C ASP A 127 13.83 4.77 -14.30
N ALA A 128 12.87 4.53 -15.22
CA ALA A 128 12.39 3.19 -15.49
C ALA A 128 13.49 2.28 -16.04
N ASP A 129 14.29 2.81 -16.96
CA ASP A 129 15.42 2.08 -17.55
C ASP A 129 16.52 1.81 -16.51
N LYS A 130 16.84 2.79 -15.64
CA LYS A 130 17.76 2.60 -14.52
C LYS A 130 17.27 1.50 -13.58
N ALA A 131 15.98 1.50 -13.22
CA ALA A 131 15.40 0.47 -12.37
C ALA A 131 15.53 -0.91 -13.00
N LYS A 132 15.22 -1.04 -14.32
CA LYS A 132 15.31 -2.29 -15.06
C LYS A 132 16.76 -2.78 -15.16
N ALA A 133 17.71 -1.90 -15.46
CA ALA A 133 19.14 -2.24 -15.54
C ALA A 133 19.72 -2.68 -14.19
N ALA A 134 19.27 -2.08 -13.09
CA ALA A 134 19.72 -2.43 -11.73
C ALA A 134 19.18 -3.78 -11.25
N CYS A 135 18.12 -4.31 -11.88
CA CYS A 135 17.46 -5.54 -11.43
C CYS A 135 18.19 -6.80 -11.91
N LYS A 136 19.04 -7.38 -11.06
CA LYS A 136 19.82 -8.60 -11.36
C LYS A 136 18.98 -9.86 -11.58
N TYR A 137 17.71 -9.83 -11.11
CA TYR A 137 16.82 -10.99 -11.16
C TYR A 137 15.84 -10.95 -12.32
N GLY A 138 15.94 -9.95 -13.20
CA GLY A 138 15.02 -9.79 -14.34
C GLY A 138 13.55 -9.62 -13.88
N ALA A 139 13.36 -9.05 -12.71
CA ALA A 139 12.02 -8.94 -12.14
C ALA A 139 11.24 -7.73 -12.66
N ILE A 140 11.89 -6.75 -13.29
CA ILE A 140 11.20 -5.56 -13.81
C ILE A 140 10.74 -5.81 -15.24
N ASP A 141 9.44 -5.68 -15.43
CA ASP A 141 8.73 -5.83 -16.70
C ASP A 141 7.90 -4.56 -16.94
N LEU A 142 8.45 -3.65 -17.76
CA LEU A 142 7.81 -2.38 -18.08
C LEU A 142 6.66 -2.52 -19.09
N ASP A 143 6.53 -3.69 -19.71
CA ASP A 143 5.48 -3.98 -20.70
C ASP A 143 4.21 -4.57 -20.06
N MET A 144 4.19 -4.78 -18.75
CA MET A 144 3.00 -5.23 -18.03
C MET A 144 1.81 -4.31 -18.32
N LYS A 145 0.67 -4.94 -18.60
CA LYS A 145 -0.59 -4.24 -18.86
C LYS A 145 -1.63 -4.61 -17.81
N GLU A 146 -2.63 -3.77 -17.71
CA GLU A 146 -3.84 -4.07 -16.98
C GLU A 146 -4.53 -5.30 -17.60
N GLU A 147 -4.99 -6.21 -16.76
CA GLU A 147 -5.74 -7.39 -17.19
C GLU A 147 -7.05 -7.51 -16.41
N THR A 148 -8.03 -8.16 -17.03
CA THR A 148 -9.28 -8.53 -16.37
C THR A 148 -9.45 -10.04 -16.41
N ILE A 149 -9.62 -10.64 -15.24
CA ILE A 149 -9.88 -12.08 -15.10
C ILE A 149 -11.25 -12.33 -14.53
N GLN A 150 -11.79 -13.52 -14.81
CA GLN A 150 -13.04 -14.00 -14.19
C GLN A 150 -12.74 -15.11 -13.19
N VAL A 151 -13.39 -15.04 -12.03
CA VAL A 151 -13.28 -16.02 -10.97
C VAL A 151 -14.65 -16.54 -10.59
N LYS A 152 -14.83 -17.85 -10.68
CA LYS A 152 -16.05 -18.53 -10.18
C LYS A 152 -15.96 -18.71 -8.68
N ALA A 153 -17.05 -18.40 -7.97
CA ALA A 153 -17.12 -18.50 -6.51
C ALA A 153 -18.49 -18.96 -6.05
N GLY A 154 -18.55 -19.81 -5.04
CA GLY A 154 -19.79 -20.21 -4.39
C GLY A 154 -20.35 -19.13 -3.46
N ALA A 155 -19.46 -18.30 -2.89
CA ALA A 155 -19.82 -17.20 -2.02
C ALA A 155 -18.83 -16.03 -2.16
N VAL A 156 -19.31 -14.83 -1.83
CA VAL A 156 -18.50 -13.61 -1.79
C VAL A 156 -18.53 -13.06 -0.37
N VAL A 157 -17.36 -12.77 0.18
CA VAL A 157 -17.22 -12.17 1.51
C VAL A 157 -16.64 -10.76 1.33
N TRP A 158 -17.38 -9.77 1.77
CA TRP A 158 -16.94 -8.37 1.78
C TRP A 158 -16.20 -8.06 3.09
N ALA A 159 -14.92 -7.78 2.99
CA ALA A 159 -14.05 -7.44 4.10
C ALA A 159 -13.28 -6.14 3.80
N THR A 160 -14.04 -5.09 3.42
CA THR A 160 -13.51 -3.83 2.88
C THR A 160 -12.95 -2.88 3.93
N GLY A 161 -13.01 -3.27 5.21
CA GLY A 161 -12.48 -2.47 6.32
C GLY A 161 -13.30 -1.19 6.57
N TRP A 162 -12.59 -0.14 6.95
CA TRP A 162 -13.18 1.16 7.28
C TRP A 162 -12.45 2.29 6.56
N GLN A 163 -13.09 3.44 6.49
CA GLN A 163 -12.49 4.68 6.00
C GLN A 163 -12.49 5.74 7.10
N PRO A 164 -11.42 6.54 7.24
CA PRO A 164 -11.45 7.69 8.12
C PRO A 164 -12.58 8.63 7.71
N TYR A 165 -13.18 9.28 8.70
CA TYR A 165 -14.13 10.35 8.42
C TYR A 165 -13.43 11.48 7.66
N ASP A 166 -14.09 12.04 6.68
CA ASP A 166 -13.58 13.20 5.93
C ASP A 166 -13.58 14.44 6.83
N ALA A 167 -12.43 14.73 7.43
CA ALA A 167 -12.27 15.83 8.39
C ALA A 167 -12.50 17.21 7.76
N ALA A 168 -12.41 17.34 6.43
CA ALA A 168 -12.71 18.61 5.74
C ALA A 168 -14.17 19.02 5.89
N LYS A 169 -15.08 18.08 6.18
CA LYS A 169 -16.49 18.35 6.47
C LYS A 169 -16.72 19.01 7.83
N ILE A 170 -15.74 19.00 8.72
CA ILE A 170 -15.80 19.67 10.01
C ILE A 170 -15.03 21.00 9.90
N GLN A 171 -15.65 21.96 9.24
CA GLN A 171 -15.05 23.25 8.89
C GLN A 171 -14.42 24.03 10.06
N PRO A 172 -14.98 24.03 11.32
CA PRO A 172 -14.38 24.75 12.45
C PRO A 172 -12.96 24.34 12.77
N TYR A 173 -12.57 23.07 12.52
CA TYR A 173 -11.21 22.59 12.80
C TYR A 173 -10.20 23.01 11.73
N GLY A 174 -10.65 23.37 10.53
CA GLY A 174 -9.80 23.89 9.47
C GLY A 174 -8.86 22.89 8.81
N TYR A 175 -9.19 21.58 8.88
CA TYR A 175 -8.47 20.53 8.15
C TYR A 175 -8.48 20.85 6.64
N GLY A 176 -7.33 20.65 5.98
CA GLY A 176 -7.14 21.04 4.56
C GLY A 176 -6.88 22.54 4.35
N ARG A 177 -7.21 23.40 5.32
CA ARG A 177 -6.97 24.84 5.29
C ARG A 177 -5.70 25.23 6.06
N PHE A 178 -5.47 24.62 7.20
CA PHE A 178 -4.27 24.81 8.00
C PHE A 178 -3.39 23.55 7.93
N LYS A 179 -2.16 23.69 7.43
CA LYS A 179 -1.24 22.56 7.17
C LYS A 179 -0.92 21.71 8.41
N ASN A 180 -0.99 22.28 9.61
CA ASN A 180 -0.69 21.59 10.86
C ASN A 180 -1.92 20.99 11.55
N VAL A 181 -3.10 21.11 10.95
CA VAL A 181 -4.29 20.39 11.39
C VAL A 181 -4.32 19.06 10.65
N ILE A 182 -4.10 17.99 11.39
CA ILE A 182 -4.00 16.63 10.88
C ILE A 182 -5.02 15.72 11.59
N THR A 183 -5.36 14.63 10.95
CA THR A 183 -6.23 13.61 11.52
C THR A 183 -5.46 12.66 12.45
N SER A 184 -6.17 11.89 13.28
CA SER A 184 -5.55 10.87 14.13
C SER A 184 -4.78 9.81 13.33
N VAL A 185 -5.28 9.44 12.15
CA VAL A 185 -4.58 8.45 11.30
C VAL A 185 -3.29 9.00 10.67
N GLU A 186 -3.26 10.28 10.33
CA GLU A 186 -2.04 10.97 9.90
C GLU A 186 -1.04 11.08 11.06
N PHE A 187 -1.51 11.38 12.27
CA PHE A 187 -0.67 11.42 13.46
C PHE A 187 -0.05 10.05 13.76
N GLU A 188 -0.80 8.96 13.62
CA GLU A 188 -0.28 7.59 13.73
C GLU A 188 0.91 7.35 12.78
N ARG A 189 0.83 7.88 11.53
CA ARG A 189 1.94 7.75 10.58
C ARG A 189 3.16 8.59 10.96
N LEU A 190 3.00 9.78 11.54
CA LEU A 190 4.11 10.56 12.06
C LEU A 190 4.78 9.88 13.26
N ALA A 191 4.00 9.21 14.11
CA ALA A 191 4.50 8.52 15.29
C ALA A 191 5.23 7.20 14.99
N ASP A 192 5.02 6.62 13.80
CA ASP A 192 5.62 5.35 13.40
C ASP A 192 7.08 5.55 12.98
N ILE A 193 7.99 4.70 13.51
CA ILE A 193 9.41 4.71 13.14
C ILE A 193 9.64 4.46 11.63
N HIS A 194 8.71 3.76 10.97
CA HIS A 194 8.69 3.53 9.52
C HIS A 194 7.82 4.55 8.77
N GLY A 195 7.33 5.56 9.48
CA GLY A 195 6.57 6.65 8.89
C GLY A 195 7.46 7.72 8.24
N PRO A 196 6.84 8.74 7.65
CA PRO A 196 7.55 9.72 6.80
C PRO A 196 8.57 10.58 7.56
N THR A 197 8.47 10.61 8.88
CA THR A 197 9.34 11.43 9.76
C THR A 197 10.22 10.58 10.67
N GLY A 198 10.25 9.25 10.49
CA GLY A 198 11.03 8.35 11.33
C GLY A 198 10.60 8.34 12.80
N GLY A 199 9.30 8.49 13.07
CA GLY A 199 8.71 8.48 14.41
C GLY A 199 8.80 9.82 15.15
N LYS A 200 9.24 10.89 14.50
CA LYS A 200 9.27 12.23 15.08
C LYS A 200 7.99 12.99 14.73
N ILE A 201 7.36 13.60 15.72
CA ILE A 201 6.16 14.43 15.48
C ILE A 201 6.61 15.78 14.95
N LEU A 202 6.71 15.85 13.60
CA LEU A 202 7.11 17.06 12.91
C LEU A 202 5.87 17.74 12.31
N ARG A 203 5.89 19.07 12.32
CA ARG A 203 4.82 19.89 11.73
C ARG A 203 4.84 19.77 10.20
N PRO A 204 3.73 19.41 9.54
CA PRO A 204 3.69 19.30 8.09
C PRO A 204 4.01 20.61 7.36
N SER A 205 3.83 21.76 8.00
CA SER A 205 4.07 23.07 7.39
C SER A 205 5.54 23.39 7.12
N ASP A 206 6.45 22.95 8.01
CA ASP A 206 7.85 23.37 8.00
C ASP A 206 8.87 22.30 8.44
N GLY A 207 8.39 21.09 8.74
CA GLY A 207 9.24 19.97 9.15
C GLY A 207 9.90 20.14 10.52
N LYS A 208 9.53 21.14 11.31
CA LYS A 208 10.05 21.36 12.66
C LYS A 208 9.27 20.56 13.69
N GLU A 209 9.93 20.25 14.80
CA GLU A 209 9.32 19.55 15.91
C GLU A 209 8.12 20.32 16.50
N ALA A 210 7.04 19.63 16.77
CA ALA A 210 5.87 20.20 17.42
C ALA A 210 6.15 20.33 18.92
N LYS A 211 6.12 21.58 19.41
CA LYS A 211 6.32 21.86 20.85
C LYS A 211 5.04 21.75 21.67
N ASN A 212 3.90 22.04 21.04
CA ASN A 212 2.56 21.94 21.63
C ASN A 212 1.65 21.22 20.64
N ILE A 213 0.84 20.30 21.13
CA ILE A 213 -0.11 19.49 20.34
C ILE A 213 -1.49 19.65 20.94
#